data_b65e0663cd619cece7da2828fffdbed4
#
_entry.id   b65e0663cd619cece7da2828fffdbed4
#
_cell.length_a   1.000
_cell.length_b   1.000
_cell.length_c   1.000
_cell.angle_alpha   90.00
_cell.angle_beta   90.00
_cell.angle_gamma   90.00
#
_symmetry.space_group_name_H-M   'P 1'
#
loop_
_entity.id
_entity.type
_entity.pdbx_description
1 polymer ?
#
loop_
_entity_poly.entity_id
_entity_poly.type
_entity_poly.pdbx_seq_one_letter_code
_entity_poly.pdbx_strand_id
1 'polypeptide(L)' 'MMEITRDTLIGDIVTNCPEAMPAFQAIGMHCMGCAMASGETVEEACAVHGIDPDEFIEGLIDYLENL' A
#
# COMPACT_ATOMS: atom_id res chain seq x y z
N MET A 1 10.97 -2.71 -10.29
CA MET A 1 9.91 -2.39 -9.32
C MET A 1 10.05 -0.95 -8.85
N MET A 2 8.94 -0.26 -8.64
CA MET A 2 8.99 1.12 -8.16
C MET A 2 9.52 1.20 -6.73
N GLU A 3 10.06 2.35 -6.36
CA GLU A 3 10.44 2.61 -4.98
C GLU A 3 9.19 2.91 -4.15
N ILE A 4 9.06 2.20 -3.04
CA ILE A 4 7.92 2.35 -2.15
C ILE A 4 8.40 2.94 -0.83
N THR A 5 7.87 4.11 -0.48
CA THR A 5 8.20 4.82 0.76
C THR A 5 6.92 5.18 1.49
N ARG A 6 7.05 5.78 2.67
CA ARG A 6 5.90 6.23 3.44
C ARG A 6 5.08 7.27 2.68
N ASP A 7 5.74 8.07 1.84
CA ASP A 7 5.08 9.15 1.11
C ASP A 7 4.53 8.72 -0.24
N THR A 8 4.75 7.46 -0.63
CA THR A 8 4.24 6.95 -1.90
C THR A 8 2.72 6.86 -1.85
N LEU A 9 2.06 7.33 -2.89
CA LEU A 9 0.61 7.24 -2.99
C LEU A 9 0.19 5.80 -3.26
N ILE A 10 -0.85 5.36 -2.57
CA ILE A 10 -1.39 4.01 -2.75
C ILE A 10 -1.86 3.80 -4.19
N GLY A 11 -2.48 4.83 -4.78
CA GLY A 11 -2.89 4.77 -6.18
C GLY A 11 -1.74 4.49 -7.13
N ASP A 12 -0.58 5.09 -6.87
CA ASP A 12 0.60 4.86 -7.70
C ASP A 12 1.11 3.43 -7.56
N ILE A 13 1.08 2.88 -6.35
CA ILE A 13 1.52 1.51 -6.12
C ILE A 13 0.62 0.53 -6.86
N VAL A 14 -0.69 0.68 -6.73
CA VAL A 14 -1.65 -0.22 -7.36
C VAL A 14 -1.64 -0.08 -8.87
N THR A 15 -1.40 1.13 -9.38
CA THR A 15 -1.34 1.37 -10.82
C THR A 15 -0.10 0.71 -11.43
N ASN A 16 1.04 0.81 -10.75
CA ASN A 16 2.30 0.24 -11.27
C ASN A 16 2.47 -1.24 -10.92
N CYS A 17 1.89 -1.65 -9.79
CA CYS A 17 2.02 -3.03 -9.29
C CYS A 17 0.64 -3.52 -8.83
N PRO A 18 -0.25 -3.92 -9.76
CA PRO A 18 -1.60 -4.40 -9.39
C PRO A 18 -1.56 -5.57 -8.42
N GLU A 19 -0.47 -6.34 -8.42
CA GLU A 19 -0.28 -7.48 -7.52
C GLU A 19 -0.20 -7.05 -6.05
N ALA A 20 0.00 -5.76 -5.78
CA ALA A 20 0.02 -5.25 -4.41
C ALA A 20 -1.37 -5.14 -3.78
N MET A 21 -2.42 -5.18 -4.59
CA MET A 21 -3.78 -5.02 -4.10
C MET A 21 -4.15 -5.96 -2.96
N PRO A 22 -3.86 -7.27 -3.02
CA PRO A 22 -4.19 -8.17 -1.92
C PRO A 22 -3.53 -7.78 -0.60
N ALA A 23 -2.33 -7.19 -0.64
CA ALA A 23 -1.65 -6.76 0.57
C ALA A 23 -2.39 -5.61 1.25
N PHE A 24 -2.90 -4.67 0.48
CA PHE A 24 -3.71 -3.58 1.03
C PHE A 24 -5.05 -4.08 1.56
N GLN A 25 -5.67 -5.03 0.88
CA GLN A 25 -6.92 -5.63 1.35
C GLN A 25 -6.71 -6.37 2.68
N ALA A 26 -5.55 -6.98 2.86
CA ALA A 26 -5.24 -7.72 4.09
C ALA A 26 -5.21 -6.81 5.33
N ILE A 27 -4.88 -5.54 5.18
CA ILE A 27 -4.87 -4.60 6.29
C ILE A 27 -6.21 -3.89 6.50
N GLY A 28 -7.24 -4.31 5.76
CA GLY A 28 -8.59 -3.79 5.96
C GLY A 28 -9.04 -2.76 4.94
N MET A 29 -8.29 -2.51 3.90
CA MET A 29 -8.66 -1.56 2.85
C MET A 29 -9.57 -2.24 1.84
N HIS A 30 -10.86 -2.31 2.16
CA HIS A 30 -11.82 -2.98 1.32
C HIS A 30 -12.26 -2.16 0.11
N CYS A 31 -12.05 -0.85 0.15
CA CYS A 31 -12.47 0.05 -0.92
C CYS A 31 -11.25 0.75 -1.53
N MET A 32 -10.52 0.02 -2.35
CA MET A 32 -9.32 0.55 -3.00
C MET A 32 -9.62 1.78 -3.87
N GLY A 33 -10.79 1.81 -4.49
CA GLY A 33 -11.18 2.95 -5.30
C GLY A 33 -11.23 4.26 -4.51
N CYS A 34 -11.67 4.21 -3.27
CA CYS A 34 -11.71 5.39 -2.41
C CYS A 34 -10.32 5.86 -2.02
N ALA A 35 -9.44 4.93 -1.66
CA ALA A 35 -8.06 5.24 -1.30
C ALA A 35 -7.32 5.88 -2.47
N MET A 36 -7.51 5.34 -3.68
CA MET A 36 -6.89 5.88 -4.88
C MET A 36 -7.43 7.27 -5.20
N ALA A 37 -8.74 7.48 -5.06
CA ALA A 37 -9.37 8.75 -5.35
C ALA A 37 -8.96 9.83 -4.35
N SER A 38 -8.71 9.48 -3.11
CA SER A 38 -8.33 10.44 -2.07
C SER A 38 -6.87 10.84 -2.13
N GLY A 39 -6.04 10.14 -2.89
CA GLY A 39 -4.61 10.40 -2.96
C GLY A 39 -3.89 10.05 -1.66
N GLU A 40 -4.36 9.04 -0.96
CA GLU A 40 -3.82 8.64 0.33
C GLU A 40 -2.42 8.02 0.19
N THR A 41 -1.50 8.43 1.08
CA THR A 41 -0.16 7.84 1.12
C THR A 41 -0.16 6.56 1.95
N VAL A 42 0.92 5.76 1.81
CA VAL A 42 1.09 4.55 2.62
C VAL A 42 1.06 4.89 4.10
N GLU A 43 1.75 5.96 4.51
CA GLU A 43 1.79 6.37 5.90
C GLU A 43 0.40 6.71 6.44
N GLU A 44 -0.37 7.46 5.66
CA GLU A 44 -1.72 7.85 6.05
C GLU A 44 -2.64 6.64 6.21
N ALA A 45 -2.58 5.71 5.26
CA ALA A 45 -3.38 4.50 5.32
C ALA A 45 -3.02 3.63 6.51
N CYS A 46 -1.72 3.46 6.76
CA CYS A 46 -1.26 2.66 7.89
C CYS A 46 -1.67 3.28 9.21
N ALA A 47 -1.63 4.61 9.31
CA ALA A 47 -2.05 5.31 10.53
C ALA A 47 -3.52 5.05 10.85
N VAL A 48 -4.38 5.08 9.82
CA VAL A 48 -5.81 4.83 9.99
C VAL A 48 -6.08 3.42 10.50
N HIS A 49 -5.27 2.44 10.04
CA HIS A 49 -5.45 1.04 10.42
C HIS A 49 -4.59 0.60 11.59
N GLY A 50 -3.85 1.52 12.22
CA GLY A 50 -3.03 1.20 13.38
C GLY A 50 -1.83 0.33 13.06
N ILE A 51 -1.27 0.46 11.88
CA ILE A 51 -0.16 -0.36 11.39
C ILE A 51 1.08 0.50 11.26
N ASP A 52 2.25 -0.07 11.63
CA ASP A 52 3.53 0.60 11.42
C ASP A 52 3.84 0.64 9.92
N PRO A 53 3.97 1.83 9.33
CA PRO A 53 4.21 1.93 7.89
C PRO A 53 5.52 1.29 7.44
N ASP A 54 6.57 1.34 8.25
CA ASP A 54 7.85 0.71 7.90
C ASP A 54 7.72 -0.81 7.82
N GLU A 55 7.03 -1.41 8.77
CA GLU A 55 6.78 -2.85 8.76
C GLU A 55 5.93 -3.25 7.57
N PHE A 56 4.91 -2.46 7.27
CA PHE A 56 4.04 -2.74 6.13
C PHE A 56 4.81 -2.66 4.82
N ILE A 57 5.62 -1.61 4.64
CA ILE A 57 6.41 -1.42 3.43
C ILE A 57 7.39 -2.58 3.24
N GLU A 58 8.08 -2.97 4.30
CA GLU A 58 9.03 -4.06 4.25
C GLU A 58 8.35 -5.37 3.83
N GLY A 59 7.20 -5.66 4.44
CA GLY A 59 6.42 -6.84 4.09
C GLY A 59 5.88 -6.79 2.67
N LEU A 60 5.46 -5.62 2.21
CA LEU A 60 4.94 -5.44 0.86
C LEU A 60 6.04 -5.67 -0.17
N ILE A 61 7.23 -5.09 0.05
CA ILE A 61 8.35 -5.27 -0.86
C ILE A 61 8.74 -6.74 -0.95
N ASP A 62 8.83 -7.40 0.21
CA ASP A 62 9.13 -8.83 0.27
C ASP A 62 8.10 -9.65 -0.50
N TYR A 63 6.82 -9.33 -0.32
CA TYR A 63 5.74 -10.00 -1.03
C TYR A 63 5.87 -9.83 -2.55
N LEU A 64 6.13 -8.61 -3.00
CA LEU A 64 6.25 -8.34 -4.43
C LEU A 64 7.49 -8.98 -5.05
N GLU A 65 8.58 -9.08 -4.30
CA GLU A 65 9.80 -9.72 -4.79
C GLU A 65 9.67 -11.23 -4.92
N ASN A 66 8.73 -11.83 -4.22
CA ASN A 66 8.52 -13.27 -4.22
C ASN A 66 7.33 -13.72 -5.08
N LEU A 67 6.83 -12.87 -5.92
CA LEU A 67 5.74 -13.22 -6.83
C LEU A 67 6.19 -14.20 -7.91
#